data_cac856a0f3ddee03a67a5cd728ee473a
#
_entry.id   cac856a0f3ddee03a67a5cd728ee473a
#
_cell.length_a   1.000
_cell.length_b   1.000
_cell.length_c   1.000
_cell.angle_alpha   90.00
_cell.angle_beta   90.00
_cell.angle_gamma   90.00
#
_symmetry.space_group_name_H-M   'P 1'
#
loop_
_entity.id
_entity.type
_entity.pdbx_description
1 polymer ?
#
loop_
_entity_poly.entity_id
_entity_poly.type
_entity_poly.pdbx_seq_one_letter_code
_entity_poly.pdbx_strand_id
1 'polypeptide(L)'
;QLMAFDQGGDELGKFSTIAGNVFTLSNAIAGAMIGSDCTSFDEAVERVRAWDKAFVAQVAKALEDEDVPDDEPKVGKAPKQKKKESDTAFETRMREYRAQCHQLCVHKTAQLAGTARKRDLLLDLVADYHAEKRALNMAEFSDFTIAAFQLVTRFPSIGATYRKRYTHVLLDEYQDTSTTQAALLTALFHADSTHRSAVNAVGDPFQSIYAWRGASPGAFRMLQHDFGHDATDKPYTLTVTRRNSRMVLEAPKFGVLEEVLI
;
A
#
# COMPACT_ATOMS: atom_id res chain seq x y z
N GLN A 1 -18.38 24.30 8.58
CA GLN A 1 -18.48 22.86 8.87
C GLN A 1 -17.27 22.35 9.68
N LEU A 2 -16.03 22.68 9.34
CA LEU A 2 -14.85 22.31 10.12
C LEU A 2 -14.82 22.85 11.57
N MET A 3 -15.47 24.00 11.82
CA MET A 3 -15.60 24.55 13.18
C MET A 3 -16.63 23.81 14.05
N ALA A 4 -17.57 23.07 13.47
CA ALA A 4 -18.52 22.23 14.20
C ALA A 4 -17.88 20.92 14.73
N PHE A 5 -16.68 20.59 14.29
CA PHE A 5 -15.90 19.42 14.70
C PHE A 5 -15.19 19.58 16.06
N ASP A 6 -15.29 20.75 16.69
CA ASP A 6 -14.60 21.07 17.95
C ASP A 6 -15.06 20.23 19.17
N GLN A 7 -16.13 19.47 19.05
CA GLN A 7 -16.58 18.55 20.10
C GLN A 7 -15.97 17.13 20.02
N GLY A 8 -15.27 16.79 18.93
CA GLY A 8 -14.52 15.54 18.77
C GLY A 8 -13.03 15.74 18.46
N GLY A 9 -12.55 16.97 18.59
CA GLY A 9 -11.20 17.39 18.16
C GLY A 9 -10.04 16.67 18.82
N ASP A 10 -10.22 16.15 20.01
CA ASP A 10 -9.18 15.42 20.74
C ASP A 10 -8.88 14.02 20.12
N GLU A 11 -9.86 13.40 19.46
CA GLU A 11 -9.66 12.05 18.88
C GLU A 11 -8.87 12.06 17.57
N LEU A 12 -8.98 13.11 16.76
CA LEU A 12 -8.35 13.20 15.43
C LEU A 12 -7.03 13.99 15.43
N GLY A 13 -6.78 14.78 16.47
CA GLY A 13 -5.55 15.57 16.63
C GLY A 13 -5.61 16.96 15.97
N LYS A 14 -4.44 17.50 15.62
CA LYS A 14 -4.32 18.88 15.09
C LYS A 14 -4.95 19.01 13.69
N PHE A 15 -5.54 20.17 13.39
CA PHE A 15 -6.16 20.49 12.11
C PHE A 15 -5.25 20.18 10.90
N SER A 16 -3.98 20.53 10.95
CA SER A 16 -3.03 20.24 9.86
C SER A 16 -2.87 18.73 9.62
N THR A 17 -2.91 17.93 10.68
CA THR A 17 -2.87 16.46 10.59
C THR A 17 -4.15 15.91 9.99
N ILE A 18 -5.31 16.42 10.41
CA ILE A 18 -6.61 16.03 9.87
C ILE A 18 -6.66 16.32 8.37
N ALA A 19 -6.30 17.53 7.94
CA ALA A 19 -6.28 17.92 6.54
C ALA A 19 -5.36 17.02 5.70
N GLY A 20 -4.16 16.71 6.20
CA GLY A 20 -3.24 15.80 5.54
C GLY A 20 -3.80 14.37 5.42
N ASN A 21 -4.47 13.88 6.47
CA ASN A 21 -5.09 12.56 6.48
C ASN A 21 -6.29 12.49 5.51
N VAL A 22 -7.14 13.51 5.46
CA VAL A 22 -8.27 13.61 4.51
C VAL A 22 -7.75 13.56 3.08
N PHE A 23 -6.74 14.37 2.76
CA PHE A 23 -6.12 14.40 1.43
C PHE A 23 -5.54 13.03 1.05
N THR A 24 -4.74 12.42 1.94
CA THR A 24 -4.12 11.12 1.69
C THR A 24 -5.16 10.02 1.52
N LEU A 25 -6.19 10.01 2.37
CA LEU A 25 -7.25 9.00 2.31
C LEU A 25 -8.13 9.17 1.06
N SER A 26 -8.47 10.41 0.67
CA SER A 26 -9.19 10.70 -0.56
C SER A 26 -8.45 10.16 -1.79
N ASN A 27 -7.14 10.42 -1.88
CA ASN A 27 -6.31 9.91 -2.98
C ASN A 27 -6.19 8.39 -2.99
N ALA A 28 -6.08 7.76 -1.81
CA ALA A 28 -6.02 6.31 -1.69
C ALA A 28 -7.33 5.65 -2.14
N ILE A 29 -8.48 6.20 -1.75
CA ILE A 29 -9.81 5.70 -2.17
C ILE A 29 -9.98 5.87 -3.68
N ALA A 30 -9.68 7.06 -4.22
CA ALA A 30 -9.77 7.33 -5.65
C ALA A 30 -8.88 6.38 -6.47
N GLY A 31 -7.66 6.13 -6.01
CA GLY A 31 -6.75 5.17 -6.63
C GLY A 31 -7.25 3.72 -6.56
N ALA A 32 -7.85 3.33 -5.43
CA ALA A 32 -8.37 1.98 -5.23
C ALA A 32 -9.66 1.68 -6.00
N MET A 33 -10.39 2.71 -6.49
CA MET A 33 -11.56 2.52 -7.35
C MET A 33 -11.22 1.83 -8.67
N ILE A 34 -10.01 2.00 -9.16
CA ILE A 34 -9.54 1.38 -10.40
C ILE A 34 -9.36 -0.12 -10.17
N GLY A 35 -9.98 -0.92 -11.04
CA GLY A 35 -10.01 -2.37 -10.91
C GLY A 35 -10.99 -2.89 -9.86
N SER A 36 -11.76 -1.99 -9.21
CA SER A 36 -12.91 -2.33 -8.38
C SER A 36 -14.20 -2.21 -9.19
N ASP A 37 -15.26 -2.80 -8.68
CA ASP A 37 -16.62 -2.67 -9.22
C ASP A 37 -17.38 -1.43 -8.70
N CYS A 38 -16.69 -0.53 -7.98
CA CYS A 38 -17.26 0.75 -7.54
C CYS A 38 -17.50 1.68 -8.72
N THR A 39 -18.73 2.20 -8.81
CA THR A 39 -19.17 3.10 -9.89
C THR A 39 -19.05 4.57 -9.52
N SER A 40 -18.98 4.88 -8.23
CA SER A 40 -18.86 6.24 -7.72
C SER A 40 -17.89 6.31 -6.53
N PHE A 41 -17.39 7.52 -6.25
CA PHE A 41 -16.54 7.77 -5.10
C PHE A 41 -17.27 7.52 -3.78
N ASP A 42 -18.53 7.91 -3.71
CA ASP A 42 -19.37 7.71 -2.52
C ASP A 42 -19.58 6.23 -2.23
N GLU A 43 -19.79 5.41 -3.26
CA GLU A 43 -19.84 3.95 -3.13
C GLU A 43 -18.52 3.38 -2.59
N ALA A 44 -17.39 3.89 -3.06
CA ALA A 44 -16.08 3.47 -2.57
C ALA A 44 -15.85 3.87 -1.10
N VAL A 45 -16.28 5.06 -0.69
CA VAL A 45 -16.25 5.52 0.71
C VAL A 45 -17.08 4.58 1.59
N GLU A 46 -18.32 4.28 1.20
CA GLU A 46 -19.19 3.38 1.97
C GLU A 46 -18.65 1.94 2.04
N ARG A 47 -17.96 1.48 1.00
CA ARG A 47 -17.30 0.17 1.01
C ARG A 47 -16.14 0.12 2.00
N VAL A 48 -15.33 1.18 2.08
CA VAL A 48 -14.27 1.30 3.10
C VAL A 48 -14.88 1.31 4.50
N ARG A 49 -15.96 2.09 4.69
CA ARG A 49 -16.69 2.15 5.97
C ARG A 49 -17.23 0.77 6.39
N ALA A 50 -17.84 0.04 5.47
CA ALA A 50 -18.35 -1.31 5.73
C ALA A 50 -17.24 -2.29 6.09
N TRP A 51 -16.11 -2.22 5.38
CA TRP A 51 -14.93 -3.03 5.67
C TRP A 51 -14.35 -2.73 7.06
N ASP A 52 -14.21 -1.45 7.43
CA ASP A 52 -13.72 -1.04 8.74
C ASP A 52 -14.62 -1.52 9.88
N LYS A 53 -15.95 -1.41 9.71
CA LYS A 53 -16.91 -1.94 10.68
C LYS A 53 -16.79 -3.46 10.86
N ALA A 54 -16.68 -4.20 9.75
CA ALA A 54 -16.50 -5.64 9.79
C ALA A 54 -15.17 -6.03 10.45
N PHE A 55 -14.07 -5.34 10.10
CA PHE A 55 -12.76 -5.55 10.71
C PHE A 55 -12.77 -5.30 12.22
N VAL A 56 -13.31 -4.16 12.67
CA VAL A 56 -13.42 -3.82 14.10
C VAL A 56 -14.26 -4.88 14.84
N ALA A 57 -15.35 -5.36 14.26
CA ALA A 57 -16.17 -6.42 14.87
C ALA A 57 -15.41 -7.75 14.98
N GLN A 58 -14.64 -8.12 13.95
CA GLN A 58 -13.80 -9.33 13.98
C GLN A 58 -12.70 -9.22 15.05
N VAL A 59 -12.05 -8.07 15.14
CA VAL A 59 -11.03 -7.83 16.17
C VAL A 59 -11.64 -7.87 17.56
N ALA A 60 -12.80 -7.22 17.78
CA ALA A 60 -13.47 -7.26 19.07
C ALA A 60 -13.78 -8.70 19.51
N LYS A 61 -14.27 -9.55 18.59
CA LYS A 61 -14.49 -10.95 18.86
C LYS A 61 -13.20 -11.74 19.15
N ALA A 62 -12.12 -11.45 18.43
CA ALA A 62 -10.83 -12.11 18.61
C ALA A 62 -10.15 -11.74 19.94
N LEU A 63 -10.47 -10.58 20.47
CA LEU A 63 -9.92 -10.05 21.73
C LEU A 63 -10.89 -10.16 22.92
N GLU A 64 -12.02 -10.87 22.77
CA GLU A 64 -13.06 -10.92 23.81
C GLU A 64 -12.54 -11.52 25.13
N ASP A 65 -11.66 -12.52 25.04
CA ASP A 65 -11.07 -13.20 26.20
C ASP A 65 -9.62 -12.76 26.50
N GLU A 66 -9.12 -11.73 25.79
CA GLU A 66 -7.74 -11.27 25.94
C GLU A 66 -7.63 -10.04 26.85
N ASP A 67 -6.62 -10.04 27.69
CA ASP A 67 -6.24 -8.86 28.48
C ASP A 67 -5.36 -7.95 27.58
N VAL A 68 -5.96 -6.85 27.12
CA VAL A 68 -5.28 -5.90 26.21
C VAL A 68 -4.40 -4.96 27.03
N PRO A 69 -3.06 -5.00 26.85
CA PRO A 69 -2.17 -4.09 27.58
C PRO A 69 -2.43 -2.62 27.23
N ASP A 70 -2.47 -1.74 28.22
CA ASP A 70 -2.58 -0.28 28.02
C ASP A 70 -1.37 0.28 27.29
N ASP A 71 -0.17 -0.16 27.68
CA ASP A 71 1.10 0.24 27.07
C ASP A 71 1.64 -0.84 26.13
N GLU A 72 2.41 -0.41 25.11
CA GLU A 72 3.05 -1.33 24.17
C GLU A 72 4.08 -2.23 24.88
N PRO A 73 3.87 -3.56 24.93
CA PRO A 73 4.80 -4.49 25.56
C PRO A 73 6.16 -4.48 24.88
N LYS A 74 7.22 -4.37 25.67
CA LYS A 74 8.60 -4.43 25.18
C LYS A 74 9.03 -5.88 25.03
N VAL A 75 9.21 -6.34 23.80
CA VAL A 75 9.70 -7.69 23.50
C VAL A 75 11.17 -7.63 23.10
N GLY A 76 12.00 -8.37 23.80
CA GLY A 76 13.43 -8.51 23.51
C GLY A 76 13.71 -9.43 22.32
N LYS A 77 15.00 -9.70 22.06
CA LYS A 77 15.40 -10.70 21.05
C LYS A 77 15.02 -12.10 21.51
N ALA A 78 14.67 -12.97 20.56
CA ALA A 78 14.36 -14.37 20.83
C ALA A 78 15.51 -15.03 21.60
N PRO A 79 15.21 -15.75 22.71
CA PRO A 79 16.23 -16.41 23.51
C PRO A 79 16.97 -17.47 22.69
N LYS A 80 18.29 -17.48 22.78
CA LYS A 80 19.12 -18.56 22.26
C LYS A 80 19.53 -19.46 23.43
N GLN A 81 19.57 -20.78 23.21
CA GLN A 81 20.01 -21.73 24.23
C GLN A 81 21.49 -21.53 24.55
N LYS A 82 21.84 -21.40 25.84
CA LYS A 82 23.21 -21.25 26.29
C LYS A 82 23.89 -22.62 26.42
N LYS A 83 25.24 -22.71 26.16
CA LYS A 83 25.99 -23.96 26.15
C LYS A 83 25.89 -24.87 27.39
N LYS A 84 25.46 -24.34 28.54
CA LYS A 84 25.30 -25.08 29.81
C LYS A 84 23.86 -24.98 30.38
N GLU A 85 22.91 -24.61 29.58
CA GLU A 85 21.52 -24.47 30.00
C GLU A 85 20.77 -25.78 29.79
N SER A 86 19.97 -26.16 30.77
CA SER A 86 19.07 -27.32 30.63
C SER A 86 17.94 -27.00 29.64
N ASP A 87 17.46 -28.00 28.94
CA ASP A 87 16.35 -27.85 27.99
C ASP A 87 15.10 -27.27 28.67
N THR A 88 14.80 -27.69 29.91
CA THR A 88 13.67 -27.16 30.68
C THR A 88 13.79 -25.67 31.01
N ALA A 89 15.01 -25.20 31.31
CA ALA A 89 15.24 -23.77 31.57
C ALA A 89 15.11 -22.93 30.29
N PHE A 90 15.61 -23.46 29.19
CA PHE A 90 15.47 -22.82 27.88
C PHE A 90 14.00 -22.77 27.43
N GLU A 91 13.25 -23.88 27.60
CA GLU A 91 11.81 -23.90 27.26
C GLU A 91 11.00 -22.92 28.12
N THR A 92 11.33 -22.75 29.41
CA THR A 92 10.67 -21.76 30.26
C THR A 92 10.87 -20.36 29.74
N ARG A 93 12.11 -19.98 29.39
CA ARG A 93 12.40 -18.65 28.78
C ARG A 93 11.73 -18.47 27.42
N MET A 94 11.65 -19.53 26.63
CA MET A 94 10.93 -19.49 25.36
C MET A 94 9.42 -19.31 25.54
N ARG A 95 8.84 -19.91 26.59
CA ARG A 95 7.42 -19.71 26.93
C ARG A 95 7.14 -18.27 27.34
N GLU A 96 7.99 -17.70 28.21
CA GLU A 96 7.89 -16.30 28.61
C GLU A 96 8.02 -15.36 27.41
N TYR A 97 8.98 -15.60 26.55
CA TYR A 97 9.17 -14.83 25.33
C TYR A 97 7.94 -14.90 24.41
N ARG A 98 7.37 -16.07 24.20
CA ARG A 98 6.14 -16.25 23.41
C ARG A 98 4.94 -15.52 24.04
N ALA A 99 4.82 -15.55 25.35
CA ALA A 99 3.78 -14.79 26.06
C ALA A 99 3.92 -13.29 25.85
N GLN A 100 5.15 -12.75 25.91
CA GLN A 100 5.41 -11.33 25.60
C GLN A 100 5.09 -11.00 24.13
N CYS A 101 5.46 -11.86 23.19
CA CYS A 101 5.12 -11.69 21.77
C CYS A 101 3.59 -11.70 21.58
N HIS A 102 2.88 -12.59 22.26
CA HIS A 102 1.43 -12.65 22.22
C HIS A 102 0.79 -11.34 22.72
N GLN A 103 1.22 -10.84 23.86
CA GLN A 103 0.74 -9.58 24.43
C GLN A 103 1.02 -8.38 23.49
N LEU A 104 2.19 -8.34 22.86
CA LEU A 104 2.48 -7.34 21.83
C LEU A 104 1.53 -7.46 20.64
N CYS A 105 1.24 -8.68 20.18
CA CYS A 105 0.31 -8.94 19.09
C CYS A 105 -1.11 -8.47 19.43
N VAL A 106 -1.59 -8.77 20.64
CA VAL A 106 -2.88 -8.32 21.17
C VAL A 106 -2.96 -6.80 21.19
N HIS A 107 -1.95 -6.13 21.77
CA HIS A 107 -1.87 -4.66 21.81
C HIS A 107 -1.90 -4.05 20.38
N LYS A 108 -1.07 -4.54 19.47
CA LYS A 108 -1.03 -4.05 18.08
C LYS A 108 -2.35 -4.27 17.34
N THR A 109 -3.01 -5.40 17.56
CA THR A 109 -4.31 -5.69 16.97
C THR A 109 -5.40 -4.72 17.49
N ALA A 110 -5.42 -4.45 18.78
CA ALA A 110 -6.32 -3.46 19.37
C ALA A 110 -6.04 -2.04 18.83
N GLN A 111 -4.76 -1.67 18.68
CA GLN A 111 -4.34 -0.39 18.10
C GLN A 111 -4.82 -0.23 16.64
N LEU A 112 -4.74 -1.29 15.83
CA LEU A 112 -5.25 -1.28 14.45
C LEU A 112 -6.77 -1.07 14.41
N ALA A 113 -7.53 -1.72 15.29
CA ALA A 113 -8.97 -1.49 15.40
C ALA A 113 -9.29 -0.06 15.82
N GLY A 114 -8.52 0.53 16.74
CA GLY A 114 -8.61 1.94 17.11
C GLY A 114 -8.38 2.87 15.91
N THR A 115 -7.39 2.56 15.08
CA THR A 115 -7.11 3.30 13.84
C THR A 115 -8.28 3.21 12.85
N ALA A 116 -8.88 2.01 12.68
CA ALA A 116 -10.04 1.82 11.81
C ALA A 116 -11.25 2.62 12.28
N ARG A 117 -11.51 2.70 13.60
CA ARG A 117 -12.58 3.54 14.18
C ARG A 117 -12.35 5.03 13.89
N LYS A 118 -11.10 5.51 14.05
CA LYS A 118 -10.76 6.92 13.75
C LYS A 118 -10.89 7.23 12.26
N ARG A 119 -10.62 6.27 11.39
CA ARG A 119 -10.81 6.43 9.94
C ARG A 119 -12.28 6.65 9.59
N ASP A 120 -13.22 5.98 10.25
CA ASP A 120 -14.66 6.19 10.05
C ASP A 120 -15.05 7.67 10.21
N LEU A 121 -14.48 8.37 11.22
CA LEU A 121 -14.70 9.80 11.42
C LEU A 121 -14.14 10.68 10.28
N LEU A 122 -13.08 10.21 9.61
CA LEU A 122 -12.49 10.94 8.48
C LEU A 122 -13.24 10.73 7.17
N LEU A 123 -14.00 9.64 7.03
CA LEU A 123 -14.66 9.30 5.76
C LEU A 123 -15.73 10.33 5.37
N ASP A 124 -16.43 10.94 6.31
CA ASP A 124 -17.38 12.01 6.03
C ASP A 124 -16.66 13.25 5.48
N LEU A 125 -15.52 13.62 6.11
CA LEU A 125 -14.70 14.72 5.62
C LEU A 125 -14.09 14.45 4.24
N VAL A 126 -13.75 13.18 3.97
CA VAL A 126 -13.23 12.76 2.65
C VAL A 126 -14.30 12.88 1.58
N ALA A 127 -15.55 12.47 1.87
CA ALA A 127 -16.66 12.62 0.95
C ALA A 127 -16.96 14.10 0.66
N ASP A 128 -17.03 14.93 1.71
CA ASP A 128 -17.23 16.38 1.58
C ASP A 128 -16.10 17.04 0.79
N TYR A 129 -14.85 16.69 1.07
CA TYR A 129 -13.69 17.20 0.33
C TYR A 129 -13.77 16.85 -1.17
N HIS A 130 -14.14 15.61 -1.49
CA HIS A 130 -14.28 15.18 -2.88
C HIS A 130 -15.41 15.91 -3.60
N ALA A 131 -16.56 16.09 -2.93
CA ALA A 131 -17.70 16.83 -3.46
C ALA A 131 -17.36 18.30 -3.72
N GLU A 132 -16.72 18.97 -2.77
CA GLU A 132 -16.31 20.37 -2.87
C GLU A 132 -15.28 20.57 -3.97
N LYS A 133 -14.27 19.70 -4.06
CA LYS A 133 -13.28 19.70 -5.14
C LYS A 133 -13.94 19.69 -6.52
N ARG A 134 -14.96 18.85 -6.71
CA ARG A 134 -15.73 18.77 -7.96
C ARG A 134 -16.57 20.03 -8.20
N ALA A 135 -17.24 20.56 -7.17
CA ALA A 135 -18.06 21.78 -7.27
C ALA A 135 -17.22 23.00 -7.68
N LEU A 136 -15.98 23.07 -7.21
CA LEU A 136 -15.03 24.12 -7.56
C LEU A 136 -14.27 23.86 -8.88
N ASN A 137 -14.54 22.78 -9.59
CA ASN A 137 -13.79 22.34 -10.79
C ASN A 137 -12.27 22.23 -10.56
N MET A 138 -11.88 21.81 -9.37
CA MET A 138 -10.48 21.54 -9.03
C MET A 138 -10.13 20.08 -9.29
N ALA A 139 -8.88 19.83 -9.69
CA ALA A 139 -8.38 18.49 -9.94
C ALA A 139 -6.96 18.33 -9.38
N GLU A 140 -6.66 17.15 -8.88
CA GLU A 140 -5.34 16.72 -8.46
C GLU A 140 -4.68 15.86 -9.56
N PHE A 141 -3.39 15.64 -9.48
CA PHE A 141 -2.69 14.81 -10.46
C PHE A 141 -3.24 13.37 -10.55
N SER A 142 -3.69 12.81 -9.42
CA SER A 142 -4.36 11.51 -9.38
C SER A 142 -5.65 11.47 -10.20
N ASP A 143 -6.43 12.56 -10.19
CA ASP A 143 -7.68 12.66 -10.94
C ASP A 143 -7.43 12.55 -12.46
N PHE A 144 -6.33 13.14 -12.97
CA PHE A 144 -5.98 13.03 -14.38
C PHE A 144 -5.66 11.58 -14.78
N THR A 145 -4.96 10.84 -13.92
CA THR A 145 -4.63 9.43 -14.18
C THR A 145 -5.91 8.58 -14.19
N ILE A 146 -6.82 8.82 -13.23
CA ILE A 146 -8.11 8.13 -13.13
C ILE A 146 -8.97 8.44 -14.36
N ALA A 147 -9.09 9.73 -14.71
CA ALA A 147 -9.85 10.16 -15.89
C ALA A 147 -9.28 9.57 -17.19
N ALA A 148 -7.96 9.52 -17.33
CA ALA A 148 -7.29 8.90 -18.47
C ALA A 148 -7.60 7.40 -18.56
N PHE A 149 -7.54 6.68 -17.42
CA PHE A 149 -7.90 5.27 -17.37
C PHE A 149 -9.36 5.04 -17.78
N GLN A 150 -10.30 5.81 -17.22
CA GLN A 150 -11.72 5.72 -17.56
C GLN A 150 -11.96 6.02 -19.04
N LEU A 151 -11.27 7.01 -19.59
CA LEU A 151 -11.37 7.38 -21.00
C LEU A 151 -10.90 6.25 -21.92
N VAL A 152 -9.75 5.66 -21.64
CA VAL A 152 -9.19 4.55 -22.43
C VAL A 152 -10.06 3.30 -22.34
N THR A 153 -10.60 3.03 -21.15
CA THR A 153 -11.51 1.88 -20.96
C THR A 153 -12.83 2.08 -21.67
N ARG A 154 -13.38 3.30 -21.64
CA ARG A 154 -14.64 3.63 -22.31
C ARG A 154 -14.51 3.69 -23.83
N PHE A 155 -13.34 4.09 -24.33
CA PHE A 155 -13.06 4.26 -25.76
C PHE A 155 -11.81 3.46 -26.18
N PRO A 156 -11.94 2.14 -26.43
CA PRO A 156 -10.81 1.27 -26.75
C PRO A 156 -10.01 1.70 -27.99
N SER A 157 -10.60 2.50 -28.89
CA SER A 157 -9.93 3.08 -30.07
C SER A 157 -8.75 3.99 -29.70
N ILE A 158 -8.79 4.61 -28.52
CA ILE A 158 -7.69 5.42 -27.99
C ILE A 158 -6.47 4.51 -27.74
N GLY A 159 -6.64 3.43 -26.97
CA GLY A 159 -5.58 2.45 -26.74
C GLY A 159 -5.04 1.86 -28.06
N ALA A 160 -5.93 1.52 -29.02
CA ALA A 160 -5.51 1.02 -30.33
C ALA A 160 -4.63 2.04 -31.09
N THR A 161 -4.97 3.34 -31.01
CA THR A 161 -4.17 4.41 -31.62
C THR A 161 -2.79 4.52 -30.96
N TYR A 162 -2.73 4.44 -29.63
CA TYR A 162 -1.46 4.48 -28.88
C TYR A 162 -0.58 3.27 -29.23
N ARG A 163 -1.12 2.04 -29.28
CA ARG A 163 -0.38 0.84 -29.64
C ARG A 163 0.18 0.87 -31.08
N LYS A 164 -0.56 1.46 -32.01
CA LYS A 164 -0.03 1.68 -33.38
C LYS A 164 1.14 2.64 -33.41
N ARG A 165 1.12 3.67 -32.57
CA ARG A 165 2.15 4.71 -32.49
C ARG A 165 3.36 4.27 -31.69
N TYR A 166 3.14 3.56 -30.58
CA TYR A 166 4.16 3.14 -29.62
C TYR A 166 4.21 1.61 -29.56
N THR A 167 5.00 1.03 -30.46
CA THR A 167 5.19 -0.43 -30.52
C THR A 167 6.09 -0.95 -29.41
N HIS A 168 6.97 -0.09 -28.86
CA HIS A 168 7.85 -0.38 -27.73
C HIS A 168 7.69 0.72 -26.67
N VAL A 169 7.54 0.31 -25.43
CA VAL A 169 7.36 1.18 -24.27
C VAL A 169 8.39 0.79 -23.23
N LEU A 170 9.18 1.77 -22.78
CA LEU A 170 10.18 1.60 -21.73
C LEU A 170 9.70 2.38 -20.51
N LEU A 171 9.55 1.68 -19.40
CA LEU A 171 9.11 2.24 -18.10
C LEU A 171 10.31 2.22 -17.16
N ASP A 172 10.73 3.39 -16.72
CA ASP A 172 11.81 3.55 -15.74
C ASP A 172 11.23 3.83 -14.36
N GLU A 173 12.01 3.54 -13.30
CA GLU A 173 11.63 3.71 -11.89
C GLU A 173 10.26 3.08 -11.56
N TYR A 174 10.01 1.89 -12.11
CA TYR A 174 8.68 1.28 -12.06
C TYR A 174 8.22 0.94 -10.64
N GLN A 175 9.11 0.82 -9.67
CA GLN A 175 8.79 0.63 -8.25
C GLN A 175 7.96 1.78 -7.65
N ASP A 176 7.98 2.96 -8.27
CA ASP A 176 7.25 4.14 -7.83
C ASP A 176 5.87 4.30 -8.51
N THR A 177 5.47 3.29 -9.29
CA THR A 177 4.20 3.26 -10.01
C THR A 177 3.05 2.94 -9.05
N SER A 178 1.99 3.76 -9.08
CA SER A 178 0.74 3.49 -8.36
C SER A 178 -0.10 2.42 -9.09
N THR A 179 -1.01 1.80 -8.35
CA THR A 179 -1.97 0.82 -8.92
C THR A 179 -2.80 1.44 -10.07
N THR A 180 -3.17 2.71 -9.94
CA THR A 180 -3.89 3.48 -10.95
C THR A 180 -3.08 3.66 -12.22
N GLN A 181 -1.79 4.02 -12.08
CA GLN A 181 -0.90 4.17 -13.22
C GLN A 181 -0.65 2.83 -13.91
N ALA A 182 -0.44 1.76 -13.14
CA ALA A 182 -0.28 0.40 -13.68
C ALA A 182 -1.50 -0.01 -14.50
N ALA A 183 -2.72 0.19 -13.97
CA ALA A 183 -3.96 -0.12 -14.67
C ALA A 183 -4.12 0.70 -15.97
N LEU A 184 -3.76 1.99 -15.96
CA LEU A 184 -3.77 2.83 -17.17
C LEU A 184 -2.79 2.31 -18.23
N LEU A 185 -1.57 1.94 -17.81
CA LEU A 185 -0.55 1.40 -18.73
C LEU A 185 -1.02 0.07 -19.36
N THR A 186 -1.62 -0.80 -18.56
CA THR A 186 -2.20 -2.06 -19.04
C THR A 186 -3.33 -1.80 -20.03
N ALA A 187 -4.26 -0.90 -19.73
CA ALA A 187 -5.37 -0.53 -20.62
C ALA A 187 -4.86 0.07 -21.95
N LEU A 188 -3.81 0.89 -21.90
CA LEU A 188 -3.22 1.48 -23.09
C LEU A 188 -2.49 0.45 -23.96
N PHE A 189 -1.64 -0.40 -23.37
CA PHE A 189 -0.63 -1.13 -24.12
C PHE A 189 -0.86 -2.65 -24.20
N HIS A 190 -1.72 -3.20 -23.32
CA HIS A 190 -1.93 -4.66 -23.24
C HIS A 190 -3.37 -5.13 -23.39
N ALA A 191 -4.36 -4.25 -23.38
CA ALA A 191 -5.79 -4.61 -23.36
C ALA A 191 -6.29 -5.39 -24.62
N ASP A 192 -5.48 -5.48 -25.69
CA ASP A 192 -5.83 -6.19 -26.92
C ASP A 192 -4.91 -7.40 -27.10
N SER A 193 -5.49 -8.57 -27.35
CA SER A 193 -4.73 -9.80 -27.55
C SER A 193 -3.96 -9.83 -28.89
N THR A 194 -4.40 -9.06 -29.88
CA THR A 194 -3.89 -9.12 -31.26
C THR A 194 -2.82 -8.09 -31.58
N HIS A 195 -2.88 -6.93 -30.93
CA HIS A 195 -1.96 -5.81 -31.17
C HIS A 195 -1.48 -5.22 -29.84
N ARG A 196 -0.47 -5.83 -29.26
CA ARG A 196 0.15 -5.39 -28.00
C ARG A 196 1.43 -4.62 -28.28
N SER A 197 1.71 -3.60 -27.48
CA SER A 197 3.04 -3.00 -27.45
C SER A 197 3.99 -3.89 -26.63
N ALA A 198 5.25 -3.97 -27.04
CA ALA A 198 6.29 -4.57 -26.21
C ALA A 198 6.59 -3.61 -25.04
N VAL A 199 6.40 -4.05 -23.81
CA VAL A 199 6.61 -3.22 -22.60
C VAL A 199 7.76 -3.79 -21.80
N ASN A 200 8.74 -2.95 -21.49
CA ASN A 200 9.83 -3.26 -20.58
C ASN A 200 9.80 -2.30 -19.42
N ALA A 201 9.80 -2.84 -18.21
CA ALA A 201 9.87 -2.06 -16.98
C ALA A 201 11.20 -2.30 -16.25
N VAL A 202 11.83 -1.22 -15.83
CA VAL A 202 13.08 -1.23 -15.08
C VAL A 202 12.86 -0.52 -13.76
N GLY A 203 13.50 -1.01 -12.70
CA GLY A 203 13.44 -0.39 -11.38
C GLY A 203 14.01 -1.31 -10.30
N ASP A 204 14.07 -0.80 -9.09
CA ASP A 204 14.53 -1.53 -7.92
C ASP A 204 13.44 -1.51 -6.83
N PRO A 205 12.78 -2.67 -6.54
CA PRO A 205 11.72 -2.72 -5.53
C PRO A 205 12.17 -2.23 -4.14
N PHE A 206 13.46 -2.32 -3.82
CA PHE A 206 14.00 -1.86 -2.54
C PHE A 206 14.23 -0.35 -2.47
N GLN A 207 14.13 0.36 -3.60
CA GLN A 207 14.21 1.82 -3.70
C GLN A 207 12.84 2.50 -3.74
N SER A 208 11.74 1.78 -3.57
CA SER A 208 10.40 2.37 -3.51
C SER A 208 10.23 3.21 -2.24
N ILE A 209 10.21 4.53 -2.40
CA ILE A 209 10.09 5.51 -1.30
C ILE A 209 8.82 6.37 -1.40
N TYR A 210 8.00 6.16 -2.44
CA TYR A 210 6.81 6.97 -2.71
C TYR A 210 5.48 6.27 -2.35
N ALA A 211 5.49 5.35 -1.36
CA ALA A 211 4.28 4.70 -0.87
C ALA A 211 3.19 5.71 -0.46
N TRP A 212 3.58 6.87 0.09
CA TRP A 212 2.69 7.97 0.44
C TRP A 212 2.02 8.65 -0.77
N ARG A 213 2.54 8.45 -1.99
CA ARG A 213 1.92 8.87 -3.27
C ARG A 213 1.14 7.74 -3.94
N GLY A 214 0.94 6.61 -3.26
CA GLY A 214 0.24 5.45 -3.78
C GLY A 214 1.10 4.48 -4.58
N ALA A 215 2.44 4.63 -4.56
CA ALA A 215 3.34 3.62 -5.08
C ALA A 215 3.09 2.28 -4.38
N SER A 216 3.04 1.20 -5.15
CA SER A 216 2.76 -0.13 -4.64
C SER A 216 4.05 -0.94 -4.54
N PRO A 217 4.38 -1.50 -3.36
CA PRO A 217 5.48 -2.47 -3.23
C PRO A 217 5.31 -3.69 -4.14
N GLY A 218 4.07 -3.95 -4.57
CA GLY A 218 3.73 -5.02 -5.50
C GLY A 218 3.75 -4.62 -6.98
N ALA A 219 4.20 -3.41 -7.35
CA ALA A 219 4.13 -2.90 -8.73
C ALA A 219 4.68 -3.88 -9.78
N PHE A 220 5.84 -4.50 -9.51
CA PHE A 220 6.42 -5.48 -10.43
C PHE A 220 5.60 -6.77 -10.53
N ARG A 221 4.98 -7.25 -9.46
CA ARG A 221 4.08 -8.42 -9.51
C ARG A 221 2.81 -8.10 -10.29
N MET A 222 2.29 -6.89 -10.13
CA MET A 222 1.15 -6.41 -10.93
C MET A 222 1.53 -6.35 -12.41
N LEU A 223 2.70 -5.82 -12.76
CA LEU A 223 3.19 -5.81 -14.13
C LEU A 223 3.24 -7.23 -14.71
N GLN A 224 3.84 -8.17 -14.01
CA GLN A 224 3.91 -9.57 -14.46
C GLN A 224 2.53 -10.13 -14.72
N HIS A 225 1.62 -10.01 -13.76
CA HIS A 225 0.24 -10.48 -13.88
C HIS A 225 -0.51 -9.79 -15.03
N ASP A 226 -0.47 -8.47 -15.08
CA ASP A 226 -1.28 -7.67 -16.01
C ASP A 226 -0.76 -7.75 -17.45
N PHE A 227 0.53 -8.01 -17.64
CA PHE A 227 1.13 -8.21 -18.95
C PHE A 227 1.30 -9.68 -19.35
N GLY A 228 0.70 -10.60 -18.58
CA GLY A 228 0.58 -12.01 -18.92
C GLY A 228 1.88 -12.80 -18.83
N HIS A 229 2.81 -12.35 -17.98
CA HIS A 229 3.99 -13.13 -17.63
C HIS A 229 3.64 -14.22 -16.62
N ASP A 230 4.26 -15.38 -16.75
CA ASP A 230 4.13 -16.46 -15.78
C ASP A 230 4.81 -16.06 -14.46
N ALA A 231 4.23 -16.47 -13.33
CA ALA A 231 4.83 -16.27 -12.00
C ALA A 231 6.21 -16.93 -11.86
N THR A 232 6.54 -17.86 -12.75
CA THR A 232 7.86 -18.52 -12.84
C THR A 232 8.88 -17.75 -13.68
N ASP A 233 8.45 -16.76 -14.45
CA ASP A 233 9.33 -15.93 -15.24
C ASP A 233 10.22 -15.08 -14.30
N LYS A 234 11.53 -15.31 -14.39
CA LYS A 234 12.47 -14.55 -13.57
C LYS A 234 12.79 -13.22 -14.25
N PRO A 235 12.73 -12.10 -13.50
CA PRO A 235 13.15 -10.82 -14.04
C PRO A 235 14.65 -10.83 -14.36
N TYR A 236 15.01 -10.09 -15.41
CA TYR A 236 16.42 -9.86 -15.73
C TYR A 236 17.03 -8.94 -14.66
N THR A 237 18.23 -9.28 -14.21
CA THR A 237 18.95 -8.51 -13.20
C THR A 237 20.10 -7.74 -13.83
N LEU A 238 20.17 -6.44 -13.57
CA LEU A 238 21.34 -5.61 -13.91
C LEU A 238 22.42 -5.81 -12.83
N THR A 239 23.47 -6.54 -13.17
CA THR A 239 24.53 -6.93 -12.21
C THR A 239 25.72 -5.97 -12.19
N VAL A 240 25.80 -5.03 -13.13
CA VAL A 240 26.91 -4.08 -13.25
C VAL A 240 26.42 -2.68 -12.96
N THR A 241 26.95 -2.06 -11.89
CA THR A 241 26.77 -0.64 -11.64
C THR A 241 27.93 0.17 -12.22
N ARG A 242 27.59 1.34 -12.78
CA ARG A 242 28.56 2.32 -13.25
C ARG A 242 28.50 3.64 -12.46
N ARG A 243 27.56 3.71 -11.50
CA ARG A 243 27.32 4.91 -10.68
C ARG A 243 28.16 4.91 -9.40
N ASN A 244 28.17 3.79 -8.69
CA ASN A 244 28.76 3.71 -7.37
C ASN A 244 30.23 3.26 -7.43
N SER A 245 31.06 3.83 -6.57
CA SER A 245 32.42 3.39 -6.37
C SER A 245 32.46 1.98 -5.73
N ARG A 246 33.56 1.26 -5.92
CA ARG A 246 33.75 -0.07 -5.34
C ARG A 246 33.60 -0.09 -3.82
N MET A 247 34.05 0.97 -3.14
CA MET A 247 33.92 1.12 -1.70
C MET A 247 32.45 1.15 -1.24
N VAL A 248 31.59 1.84 -1.99
CA VAL A 248 30.14 1.91 -1.68
C VAL A 248 29.46 0.56 -1.92
N LEU A 249 29.90 -0.19 -2.93
CA LEU A 249 29.34 -1.52 -3.23
C LEU A 249 29.79 -2.59 -2.22
N GLU A 250 30.93 -2.41 -1.58
CA GLU A 250 31.45 -3.33 -0.58
C GLU A 250 30.94 -3.01 0.84
N ALA A 251 30.45 -1.81 1.09
CA ALA A 251 29.93 -1.37 2.38
C ALA A 251 28.74 -2.23 2.92
N PRO A 252 27.79 -2.72 2.12
CA PRO A 252 26.70 -3.57 2.60
C PRO A 252 27.11 -4.95 3.10
N LYS A 253 28.32 -5.42 2.80
CA LYS A 253 28.81 -6.73 3.25
C LYS A 253 29.05 -6.82 4.76
N PHE A 254 28.91 -5.70 5.49
CA PHE A 254 29.04 -5.65 6.95
C PHE A 254 27.70 -5.83 7.69
N GLY A 255 26.84 -6.70 7.19
CA GLY A 255 25.68 -7.25 7.92
C GLY A 255 24.42 -6.41 7.76
N VAL A 256 23.54 -6.83 6.90
CA VAL A 256 22.06 -6.80 7.00
C VAL A 256 21.40 -7.39 5.74
N LEU A 257 22.14 -7.67 4.65
CA LEU A 257 21.53 -8.04 3.36
C LEU A 257 21.59 -9.52 2.97
N GLU A 258 22.07 -10.43 3.84
CA GLU A 258 22.04 -11.87 3.52
C GLU A 258 20.67 -12.53 3.70
N GLU A 259 19.68 -11.85 4.33
CA GLU A 259 18.37 -12.45 4.61
C GLU A 259 17.23 -11.97 3.68
N VAL A 260 17.50 -11.16 2.67
CA VAL A 260 16.45 -10.56 1.82
C VAL A 260 16.55 -10.96 0.33
N LEU A 261 17.42 -11.89 0.00
CA LEU A 261 17.49 -12.45 -1.35
C LEU A 261 16.81 -13.83 -1.38
N ILE A 262 15.47 -13.83 -1.25
CA ILE A 262 14.63 -14.96 -1.65
C ILE A 262 13.53 -14.45 -2.58
#